data_6f8e17d1df92ee471a9b8bf4dffe17ad
#
_entry.id   6f8e17d1df92ee471a9b8bf4dffe17ad
#
_cell.length_a   1.000
_cell.length_b   1.000
_cell.length_c   1.000
_cell.angle_alpha   90.00
_cell.angle_beta   90.00
_cell.angle_gamma   90.00
#
_symmetry.space_group_name_H-M   'P 1'
#
loop_
_entity.id
_entity.type
_entity.pdbx_description
1 polymer ?
#
loop_
_entity_poly.entity_id
_entity_poly.type
_entity_poly.pdbx_seq_one_letter_code
_entity_poly.pdbx_strand_id
1 'polypeptide(L)'
;MRKAYLIPLIIFALTWVSCEKFALEESSETGDVSESNGNVTLQITETEKSLCKRITFSIFRNGAKVKNLHQTQASANFGKATFALNEGEYQVVVIGHNGEGNATTTSPEKITFDNNKTTDTFYHYSTLDVTEESTIKTITPQRATGMFVLHIKDAIPTTAKSIKFYYTGGSSTLDATTGYGCVKSRQTEEREINPQQKDYTIYTFPHSSGKKLHITITVYNQKGETIVTKELKDVEIKQNNVTTCSLNLFGGKEDGSSIDVTFDPTWDGYIEEEF
;
A
#
# COMPACT_ATOMS: atom_id res chain seq x y z
N MET A 1 79.45 12.18 37.81
CA MET A 1 78.16 12.21 38.52
C MET A 1 77.03 12.34 37.48
N ARG A 2 76.42 11.24 37.10
CA ARG A 2 75.29 11.21 36.16
C ARG A 2 74.03 10.97 36.96
N LYS A 3 73.11 11.95 36.97
CA LYS A 3 71.79 11.87 37.59
C LYS A 3 70.89 11.10 36.65
N ALA A 4 70.39 9.95 37.06
CA ALA A 4 69.34 9.21 36.39
C ALA A 4 67.97 9.77 36.82
N TYR A 5 67.14 10.21 35.85
CA TYR A 5 65.75 10.59 36.07
C TYR A 5 64.88 9.36 35.79
N LEU A 6 64.22 8.84 36.82
CA LEU A 6 63.16 7.86 36.74
C LEU A 6 61.87 8.56 36.30
N ILE A 7 61.34 8.21 35.16
CA ILE A 7 60.01 8.62 34.71
C ILE A 7 59.03 7.54 35.16
N PRO A 8 57.96 7.86 35.93
CA PRO A 8 56.91 6.90 36.23
C PRO A 8 56.01 6.70 35.01
N LEU A 9 55.93 5.46 34.54
CA LEU A 9 55.02 5.01 33.51
C LEU A 9 53.60 4.95 34.08
N ILE A 10 52.76 5.93 33.77
CA ILE A 10 51.33 5.90 34.11
C ILE A 10 50.64 5.01 33.06
N ILE A 11 50.26 3.81 33.46
CA ILE A 11 49.43 2.93 32.65
C ILE A 11 48.00 3.43 32.74
N PHE A 12 47.52 4.04 31.67
CA PHE A 12 46.12 4.44 31.51
C PHE A 12 45.33 3.21 31.06
N ALA A 13 44.64 2.58 32.03
CA ALA A 13 43.71 1.49 31.72
C ALA A 13 42.47 2.09 31.02
N LEU A 14 42.44 1.98 29.70
CA LEU A 14 41.24 2.22 28.91
C LEU A 14 40.27 1.08 29.18
N THR A 15 39.26 1.34 30.03
CA THR A 15 38.09 0.49 30.16
C THR A 15 37.24 0.74 28.91
N TRP A 16 37.25 -0.21 28.01
CA TRP A 16 36.29 -0.28 26.92
C TRP A 16 34.93 -0.57 27.52
N VAL A 17 34.09 0.47 27.66
CA VAL A 17 32.66 0.29 27.86
C VAL A 17 32.14 -0.16 26.52
N SER A 18 32.01 -1.45 26.32
CA SER A 18 31.25 -2.04 25.24
C SER A 18 29.77 -1.65 25.48
N CYS A 19 29.28 -0.65 24.75
CA CYS A 19 27.85 -0.53 24.54
C CYS A 19 27.42 -1.76 23.74
N GLU A 20 26.96 -2.79 24.42
CA GLU A 20 26.13 -3.79 23.77
C GLU A 20 24.90 -3.07 23.26
N LYS A 21 24.91 -2.82 21.93
CA LYS A 21 23.66 -2.61 21.21
C LYS A 21 22.83 -3.86 21.48
N PHE A 22 21.76 -3.69 22.23
CA PHE A 22 20.67 -4.63 22.21
C PHE A 22 20.27 -4.73 20.73
N ALA A 23 20.77 -5.74 20.03
CA ALA A 23 20.19 -6.20 18.81
C ALA A 23 18.80 -6.69 19.22
N LEU A 24 17.78 -5.85 18.98
CA LEU A 24 16.45 -6.36 18.77
C LEU A 24 16.63 -7.36 17.62
N GLU A 25 16.64 -8.65 17.96
CA GLU A 25 16.37 -9.68 16.98
C GLU A 25 15.03 -9.30 16.36
N GLU A 26 15.09 -8.64 15.19
CA GLU A 26 14.02 -8.76 14.24
C GLU A 26 13.88 -10.24 13.94
N SER A 27 13.03 -10.92 14.71
CA SER A 27 12.49 -12.19 14.28
C SER A 27 11.65 -11.89 13.04
N SER A 28 12.31 -11.72 11.91
CA SER A 28 11.72 -11.87 10.60
C SER A 28 11.37 -13.34 10.43
N GLU A 29 10.39 -13.82 11.20
CA GLU A 29 9.69 -15.02 10.81
C GLU A 29 8.89 -14.68 9.56
N THR A 30 9.57 -14.70 8.42
CA THR A 30 8.99 -14.91 7.11
C THR A 30 8.51 -16.36 7.04
N GLY A 31 7.50 -16.69 7.82
CA GLY A 31 6.88 -18.00 7.81
C GLY A 31 5.46 -17.89 7.30
N ASP A 32 5.18 -18.58 6.22
CA ASP A 32 3.83 -18.82 5.66
C ASP A 32 2.92 -19.64 6.62
N VAL A 33 3.31 -19.82 7.87
CA VAL A 33 2.68 -20.77 8.78
C VAL A 33 2.08 -20.01 9.98
N SER A 34 0.75 -20.01 10.04
CA SER A 34 0.05 -19.67 11.29
C SER A 34 0.44 -20.66 12.39
N GLU A 35 0.57 -20.18 13.62
CA GLU A 35 0.97 -21.01 14.77
C GLU A 35 -0.10 -22.09 15.04
N SER A 36 0.25 -23.35 14.98
CA SER A 36 -0.70 -24.47 15.14
C SER A 36 -1.37 -24.56 16.52
N ASN A 37 -0.74 -23.98 17.54
CA ASN A 37 -1.20 -23.99 18.93
C ASN A 37 -1.54 -22.58 19.45
N GLY A 38 -1.89 -21.64 18.57
CA GLY A 38 -2.26 -20.29 18.98
C GLY A 38 -3.65 -20.24 19.61
N ASN A 39 -3.84 -19.26 20.51
CA ASN A 39 -5.11 -19.00 21.17
C ASN A 39 -5.96 -17.92 20.47
N VAL A 40 -5.43 -17.22 19.48
CA VAL A 40 -6.15 -16.20 18.71
C VAL A 40 -6.16 -16.54 17.23
N THR A 41 -7.35 -16.68 16.66
CA THR A 41 -7.54 -16.90 15.23
C THR A 41 -8.25 -15.70 14.62
N LEU A 42 -7.65 -15.10 13.61
CA LEU A 42 -8.21 -14.04 12.76
C LEU A 42 -8.62 -14.64 11.43
N GLN A 43 -9.85 -14.39 10.97
CA GLN A 43 -10.36 -14.92 9.71
C GLN A 43 -11.06 -13.83 8.91
N ILE A 44 -10.63 -13.60 7.68
CA ILE A 44 -11.26 -12.66 6.75
C ILE A 44 -12.48 -13.32 6.12
N THR A 45 -13.54 -12.53 5.90
CA THR A 45 -14.74 -12.97 5.18
C THR A 45 -14.38 -13.40 3.75
N GLU A 46 -15.10 -14.40 3.21
CA GLU A 46 -14.76 -15.00 1.92
C GLU A 46 -14.84 -14.02 0.75
N THR A 47 -15.80 -13.08 0.81
CA THR A 47 -15.97 -12.07 -0.23
C THR A 47 -14.73 -11.19 -0.36
N GLU A 48 -14.27 -10.59 0.73
CA GLU A 48 -13.11 -9.68 0.71
C GLU A 48 -11.80 -10.44 0.47
N LYS A 49 -11.69 -11.68 0.98
CA LYS A 49 -10.56 -12.54 0.71
C LYS A 49 -10.37 -12.81 -0.80
N SER A 50 -11.46 -13.03 -1.52
CA SER A 50 -11.42 -13.30 -2.96
C SER A 50 -10.93 -12.12 -3.80
N LEU A 51 -11.02 -10.90 -3.26
CA LEU A 51 -10.57 -9.66 -3.90
C LEU A 51 -9.08 -9.35 -3.71
N CYS A 52 -8.34 -10.18 -2.95
CA CYS A 52 -6.95 -9.93 -2.58
C CYS A 52 -6.02 -11.01 -3.12
N LYS A 53 -4.87 -10.61 -3.66
CA LYS A 53 -3.76 -11.52 -4.00
C LYS A 53 -2.84 -11.78 -2.80
N ARG A 54 -2.73 -10.82 -1.89
CA ARG A 54 -1.87 -10.85 -0.69
C ARG A 54 -2.61 -10.34 0.52
N ILE A 55 -2.30 -10.91 1.67
CA ILE A 55 -2.84 -10.48 2.96
C ILE A 55 -1.69 -10.40 3.96
N THR A 56 -1.65 -9.31 4.71
CA THR A 56 -0.72 -9.10 5.83
C THR A 56 -1.53 -8.95 7.11
N PHE A 57 -1.26 -9.80 8.09
CA PHE A 57 -1.76 -9.67 9.46
C PHE A 57 -0.64 -9.12 10.33
N SER A 58 -0.89 -8.06 11.05
CA SER A 58 0.08 -7.46 11.98
C SER A 58 -0.59 -7.20 13.32
N ILE A 59 0.06 -7.61 14.40
CA ILE A 59 -0.43 -7.41 15.76
C ILE A 59 0.57 -6.54 16.50
N PHE A 60 0.06 -5.52 17.18
CA PHE A 60 0.84 -4.56 17.93
C PHE A 60 0.43 -4.59 19.41
N ARG A 61 1.39 -4.34 20.29
CA ARG A 61 1.18 -4.15 21.73
C ARG A 61 2.05 -2.98 22.18
N ASN A 62 1.47 -2.01 22.86
CA ASN A 62 2.19 -0.81 23.36
C ASN A 62 3.01 -0.10 22.24
N GLY A 63 2.45 0.00 21.04
CA GLY A 63 3.08 0.64 19.88
C GLY A 63 4.15 -0.21 19.17
N ALA A 64 4.52 -1.38 19.70
CA ALA A 64 5.47 -2.29 19.09
C ALA A 64 4.76 -3.42 18.32
N LYS A 65 5.24 -3.77 17.13
CA LYS A 65 4.74 -4.92 16.37
C LYS A 65 5.28 -6.21 17.01
N VAL A 66 4.37 -7.05 17.51
CA VAL A 66 4.70 -8.29 18.21
C VAL A 66 4.51 -9.54 17.36
N LYS A 67 3.60 -9.50 16.36
CA LYS A 67 3.41 -10.58 15.38
C LYS A 67 3.19 -9.98 14.00
N ASN A 68 3.65 -10.70 12.99
CA ASN A 68 3.46 -10.35 11.59
C ASN A 68 3.41 -11.62 10.75
N LEU A 69 2.39 -11.74 9.89
CA LEU A 69 2.22 -12.87 8.98
C LEU A 69 1.82 -12.35 7.61
N HIS A 70 2.52 -12.81 6.59
CA HIS A 70 2.19 -12.52 5.20
C HIS A 70 1.66 -13.79 4.53
N GLN A 71 0.62 -13.63 3.73
CA GLN A 71 0.02 -14.70 2.95
C GLN A 71 -0.16 -14.27 1.50
N THR A 72 -0.07 -15.25 0.61
CA THR A 72 -0.44 -15.13 -0.81
C THR A 72 -1.60 -16.08 -1.09
N GLN A 73 -2.27 -15.92 -2.22
CA GLN A 73 -3.34 -16.86 -2.63
C GLN A 73 -2.89 -18.32 -2.67
N ALA A 74 -1.57 -18.60 -2.78
CA ALA A 74 -1.01 -19.93 -2.73
C ALA A 74 -0.85 -20.50 -1.31
N SER A 75 -1.00 -19.65 -0.27
CA SER A 75 -0.89 -20.09 1.13
C SER A 75 -2.07 -20.99 1.52
N ALA A 76 -1.80 -22.12 2.15
CA ALA A 76 -2.81 -23.12 2.50
C ALA A 76 -3.97 -22.57 3.34
N ASN A 77 -3.71 -21.58 4.19
CA ASN A 77 -4.69 -20.92 5.06
C ASN A 77 -4.93 -19.47 4.66
N PHE A 78 -4.93 -19.15 3.36
CA PHE A 78 -5.12 -17.80 2.87
C PHE A 78 -6.38 -17.16 3.47
N GLY A 79 -6.22 -16.00 4.09
CA GLY A 79 -7.28 -15.28 4.80
C GLY A 79 -7.54 -15.75 6.22
N LYS A 80 -6.79 -16.74 6.75
CA LYS A 80 -6.91 -17.19 8.13
C LYS A 80 -5.52 -17.25 8.77
N ALA A 81 -5.37 -16.64 9.94
CA ALA A 81 -4.13 -16.58 10.71
C ALA A 81 -4.38 -16.92 12.17
N THR A 82 -3.54 -17.77 12.76
CA THR A 82 -3.61 -18.13 14.18
C THR A 82 -2.32 -17.71 14.86
N PHE A 83 -2.42 -17.10 16.05
CA PHE A 83 -1.31 -16.55 16.81
C PHE A 83 -1.37 -17.03 18.25
N ALA A 84 -0.20 -17.28 18.85
CA ALA A 84 -0.04 -17.45 20.28
C ALA A 84 0.27 -16.07 20.91
N LEU A 85 -0.67 -15.55 21.69
CA LEU A 85 -0.59 -14.27 22.36
C LEU A 85 -0.78 -14.43 23.88
N ASN A 86 -0.02 -13.69 24.65
CA ASN A 86 -0.26 -13.59 26.11
C ASN A 86 -1.50 -12.72 26.36
N GLU A 87 -2.09 -12.84 27.54
CA GLU A 87 -3.20 -11.98 27.95
C GLU A 87 -2.86 -10.50 27.87
N GLY A 88 -3.85 -9.70 27.50
CA GLY A 88 -3.76 -8.26 27.42
C GLY A 88 -4.37 -7.65 26.17
N GLU A 89 -4.25 -6.33 26.05
CA GLU A 89 -4.80 -5.55 24.95
C GLU A 89 -3.79 -5.46 23.81
N TYR A 90 -4.30 -5.65 22.57
CA TYR A 90 -3.55 -5.60 21.32
C TYR A 90 -4.28 -4.74 20.29
N GLN A 91 -3.52 -4.22 19.34
CA GLN A 91 -4.03 -3.60 18.11
C GLN A 91 -3.82 -4.59 16.96
N VAL A 92 -4.85 -4.81 16.18
CA VAL A 92 -4.85 -5.70 15.02
C VAL A 92 -4.97 -4.86 13.76
N VAL A 93 -4.02 -5.05 12.84
CA VAL A 93 -4.05 -4.48 11.49
C VAL A 93 -4.08 -5.63 10.49
N VAL A 94 -5.05 -5.60 9.57
CA VAL A 94 -5.09 -6.54 8.45
C VAL A 94 -5.15 -5.74 7.15
N ILE A 95 -4.23 -6.06 6.22
CA ILE A 95 -4.13 -5.41 4.91
C ILE A 95 -4.24 -6.48 3.84
N GLY A 96 -5.25 -6.35 2.99
CA GLY A 96 -5.39 -7.13 1.75
C GLY A 96 -5.12 -6.26 0.53
N HIS A 97 -4.35 -6.75 -0.47
CA HIS A 97 -4.07 -5.96 -1.66
C HIS A 97 -3.65 -6.83 -2.87
N ASN A 98 -3.59 -6.21 -4.06
CA ASN A 98 -3.29 -6.87 -5.32
C ASN A 98 -1.87 -6.59 -5.85
N GLY A 99 -1.05 -5.82 -5.12
CA GLY A 99 0.30 -5.45 -5.55
C GLY A 99 1.32 -6.60 -5.45
N GLU A 100 2.47 -6.35 -6.06
CA GLU A 100 3.68 -7.13 -5.87
C GLU A 100 4.21 -6.92 -4.44
N GLY A 101 4.99 -7.85 -3.90
CA GLY A 101 5.57 -7.72 -2.55
C GLY A 101 4.51 -7.67 -1.42
N ASN A 102 4.94 -7.69 -0.19
CA ASN A 102 4.06 -7.64 0.98
C ASN A 102 3.88 -6.20 1.48
N ALA A 103 2.73 -5.89 2.04
CA ALA A 103 2.54 -4.63 2.73
C ALA A 103 3.47 -4.53 3.94
N THR A 104 4.17 -3.41 4.09
CA THR A 104 5.02 -3.13 5.25
C THR A 104 4.24 -2.31 6.27
N THR A 105 3.91 -2.93 7.39
CA THR A 105 3.19 -2.32 8.51
C THR A 105 4.20 -1.82 9.56
N THR A 106 4.69 -0.59 9.44
CA THR A 106 5.63 -0.03 10.43
C THR A 106 4.93 0.25 11.76
N SER A 107 3.76 0.85 11.69
CA SER A 107 2.80 1.04 12.78
C SER A 107 1.39 0.99 12.22
N PRO A 108 0.32 0.95 13.03
CA PRO A 108 -1.05 1.05 12.53
C PRO A 108 -1.32 2.29 11.68
N GLU A 109 -0.64 3.41 11.96
CA GLU A 109 -0.77 4.69 11.26
C GLU A 109 0.10 4.79 10.00
N LYS A 110 0.99 3.78 9.75
CA LYS A 110 1.95 3.85 8.64
C LYS A 110 2.13 2.52 7.96
N ILE A 111 1.38 2.33 6.88
CA ILE A 111 1.42 1.17 6.00
C ILE A 111 1.96 1.60 4.64
N THR A 112 3.01 0.95 4.17
CA THR A 112 3.64 1.21 2.86
C THR A 112 3.62 -0.03 1.99
N PHE A 113 3.75 0.17 0.67
CA PHE A 113 3.68 -0.87 -0.33
C PHE A 113 4.95 -0.85 -1.18
N ASP A 114 5.24 -1.98 -1.81
CA ASP A 114 6.41 -2.10 -2.66
C ASP A 114 6.42 -1.03 -3.75
N ASN A 115 7.60 -0.43 -3.97
CA ASN A 115 7.82 0.67 -4.92
C ASN A 115 6.85 1.86 -4.76
N ASN A 116 6.20 2.03 -3.59
CA ASN A 116 5.13 3.01 -3.35
C ASN A 116 3.95 2.87 -4.33
N LYS A 117 3.79 1.72 -4.98
CA LYS A 117 2.69 1.46 -5.91
C LYS A 117 1.43 1.10 -5.13
N THR A 118 0.39 1.88 -5.33
CA THR A 118 -0.94 1.62 -4.75
C THR A 118 -1.74 0.76 -5.73
N THR A 119 -2.33 -0.33 -5.23
CA THR A 119 -3.27 -1.18 -5.96
C THR A 119 -4.60 -1.21 -5.21
N ASP A 120 -5.59 -1.93 -5.71
CA ASP A 120 -6.81 -2.15 -4.95
C ASP A 120 -6.45 -2.74 -3.58
N THR A 121 -6.80 -2.02 -2.51
CA THR A 121 -6.33 -2.28 -1.15
C THR A 121 -7.47 -2.20 -0.15
N PHE A 122 -7.51 -3.20 0.72
CA PHE A 122 -8.47 -3.35 1.80
C PHE A 122 -7.74 -3.30 3.14
N TYR A 123 -8.38 -2.77 4.16
CA TYR A 123 -7.81 -2.65 5.50
C TYR A 123 -8.83 -2.99 6.58
N HIS A 124 -8.30 -3.42 7.70
CA HIS A 124 -9.02 -3.50 8.97
C HIS A 124 -8.11 -3.06 10.10
N TYR A 125 -8.66 -2.28 11.01
CA TYR A 125 -8.02 -1.92 12.27
C TYR A 125 -9.00 -2.12 13.42
N SER A 126 -8.55 -2.77 14.48
CA SER A 126 -9.33 -2.92 15.71
C SER A 126 -8.43 -3.17 16.91
N THR A 127 -8.98 -2.98 18.11
CA THR A 127 -8.39 -3.52 19.33
C THR A 127 -8.90 -4.94 19.58
N LEU A 128 -8.09 -5.72 20.27
CA LEU A 128 -8.35 -7.09 20.67
C LEU A 128 -7.88 -7.30 22.12
N ASP A 129 -8.79 -7.65 23.00
CA ASP A 129 -8.45 -8.09 24.33
C ASP A 129 -8.32 -9.61 24.35
N VAL A 130 -7.14 -10.10 24.75
CA VAL A 130 -6.79 -11.52 24.78
C VAL A 130 -6.86 -11.99 26.22
N THR A 131 -7.65 -13.02 26.46
CA THR A 131 -7.84 -13.68 27.75
C THR A 131 -7.30 -15.12 27.71
N GLU A 132 -7.45 -15.88 28.77
CA GLU A 132 -7.10 -17.32 28.82
C GLU A 132 -7.90 -18.15 27.80
N GLU A 133 -9.07 -17.67 27.37
CA GLU A 133 -9.93 -18.38 26.42
C GLU A 133 -9.45 -18.17 24.98
N SER A 134 -9.54 -19.23 24.17
CA SER A 134 -9.25 -19.14 22.73
C SER A 134 -10.31 -18.26 22.03
N THR A 135 -9.82 -17.34 21.21
CA THR A 135 -10.67 -16.37 20.48
C THR A 135 -10.59 -16.60 18.98
N ILE A 136 -11.76 -16.63 18.33
CA ILE A 136 -11.88 -16.58 16.85
C ILE A 136 -12.57 -15.27 16.49
N LYS A 137 -11.90 -14.40 15.72
CA LYS A 137 -12.43 -13.14 15.26
C LYS A 137 -12.56 -13.12 13.75
N THR A 138 -13.82 -13.00 13.28
CA THR A 138 -14.10 -12.76 11.86
C THR A 138 -13.89 -11.27 11.55
N ILE A 139 -13.22 -10.99 10.45
CA ILE A 139 -12.81 -9.67 9.99
C ILE A 139 -13.45 -9.41 8.64
N THR A 140 -14.09 -8.27 8.48
CA THR A 140 -14.57 -7.75 7.20
C THR A 140 -13.76 -6.48 6.88
N PRO A 141 -12.69 -6.59 6.05
CA PRO A 141 -11.91 -5.43 5.67
C PRO A 141 -12.72 -4.47 4.79
N GLN A 142 -12.40 -3.20 4.89
CA GLN A 142 -12.99 -2.13 4.08
C GLN A 142 -12.01 -1.69 3.00
N ARG A 143 -12.49 -1.34 1.80
CA ARG A 143 -11.62 -0.80 0.75
C ARG A 143 -11.11 0.58 1.13
N ALA A 144 -9.78 0.75 1.14
CA ALA A 144 -9.10 1.99 1.48
C ALA A 144 -8.87 2.89 0.26
N THR A 145 -8.80 2.31 -0.92
CA THR A 145 -8.47 3.02 -2.16
C THR A 145 -9.69 3.66 -2.82
N GLY A 146 -9.45 4.72 -3.57
CA GLY A 146 -10.28 5.18 -4.65
C GLY A 146 -9.61 4.85 -5.98
N MET A 147 -10.40 4.55 -7.01
CA MET A 147 -9.95 4.24 -8.35
C MET A 147 -10.26 5.42 -9.28
N PHE A 148 -9.28 5.83 -10.07
CA PHE A 148 -9.48 6.72 -11.19
C PHE A 148 -9.39 5.91 -12.49
N VAL A 149 -10.35 6.11 -13.40
CA VAL A 149 -10.39 5.50 -14.73
C VAL A 149 -10.31 6.60 -15.77
N LEU A 150 -9.32 6.53 -16.65
CA LEU A 150 -9.27 7.29 -17.87
C LEU A 150 -9.98 6.50 -18.97
N HIS A 151 -11.08 6.99 -19.51
CA HIS A 151 -11.73 6.44 -20.70
C HIS A 151 -11.40 7.26 -21.95
N ILE A 152 -10.68 6.67 -22.91
CA ILE A 152 -10.27 7.32 -24.16
C ILE A 152 -11.37 7.15 -25.21
N LYS A 153 -12.05 8.25 -25.56
CA LYS A 153 -13.18 8.24 -26.52
C LYS A 153 -12.72 8.09 -27.98
N ASP A 154 -11.63 8.75 -28.33
CA ASP A 154 -11.12 8.81 -29.70
C ASP A 154 -10.27 7.57 -30.08
N ALA A 155 -9.87 7.52 -31.36
CA ALA A 155 -9.01 6.45 -31.87
C ALA A 155 -7.58 6.60 -31.30
N ILE A 156 -7.04 5.52 -30.76
CA ILE A 156 -5.66 5.47 -30.30
C ILE A 156 -4.75 5.28 -31.52
N PRO A 157 -3.77 6.18 -31.75
CA PRO A 157 -2.84 6.03 -32.87
C PRO A 157 -2.02 4.74 -32.76
N THR A 158 -1.81 4.05 -33.85
CA THR A 158 -0.98 2.84 -33.91
C THR A 158 0.50 3.09 -33.55
N THR A 159 0.92 4.36 -33.57
CA THR A 159 2.25 4.79 -33.13
C THR A 159 2.39 4.94 -31.61
N ALA A 160 1.28 4.96 -30.86
CA ALA A 160 1.29 5.06 -29.42
C ALA A 160 1.81 3.75 -28.81
N LYS A 161 2.78 3.86 -27.87
CA LYS A 161 3.44 2.72 -27.26
C LYS A 161 3.18 2.61 -25.76
N SER A 162 3.25 3.74 -25.03
CA SER A 162 2.98 3.76 -23.59
C SER A 162 2.24 5.00 -23.17
N ILE A 163 1.49 4.88 -22.08
CA ILE A 163 0.79 5.95 -21.39
C ILE A 163 1.33 6.06 -19.99
N LYS A 164 1.74 7.28 -19.60
CA LYS A 164 2.25 7.59 -18.28
C LYS A 164 1.31 8.52 -17.54
N PHE A 165 0.98 8.15 -16.33
CA PHE A 165 0.27 8.96 -15.35
C PHE A 165 1.26 9.50 -14.33
N TYR A 166 1.36 10.81 -14.20
CA TYR A 166 2.02 11.45 -13.07
C TYR A 166 0.94 12.18 -12.27
N TYR A 167 0.83 11.89 -10.98
CA TYR A 167 -0.24 12.49 -10.18
C TYR A 167 0.18 12.83 -8.77
N THR A 168 -0.50 13.85 -8.23
CA THR A 168 -0.33 14.38 -6.86
C THR A 168 -1.71 14.54 -6.23
N GLY A 169 -1.76 14.79 -4.93
CA GLY A 169 -3.02 14.99 -4.20
C GLY A 169 -3.54 13.72 -3.51
N GLY A 170 -3.04 12.54 -3.91
CA GLY A 170 -3.29 11.29 -3.21
C GLY A 170 -2.13 10.87 -2.31
N SER A 171 -2.19 9.67 -1.78
CA SER A 171 -1.17 9.07 -0.92
C SER A 171 -0.85 7.65 -1.35
N SER A 172 0.45 7.27 -1.26
CA SER A 172 0.94 5.90 -1.41
C SER A 172 1.10 5.18 -0.07
N THR A 173 0.81 5.87 1.04
CA THR A 173 0.92 5.34 2.41
C THR A 173 -0.44 5.44 3.09
N LEU A 174 -0.87 4.34 3.69
CA LEU A 174 -2.14 4.23 4.38
C LEU A 174 -1.94 4.37 5.89
N ASP A 175 -2.82 5.10 6.54
CA ASP A 175 -3.08 5.04 7.98
C ASP A 175 -4.28 4.11 8.21
N ALA A 176 -4.03 2.91 8.71
CA ALA A 176 -5.09 1.94 8.93
C ALA A 176 -6.03 2.30 10.08
N THR A 177 -5.63 3.19 11.00
CA THR A 177 -6.49 3.65 12.10
C THR A 177 -7.63 4.55 11.61
N THR A 178 -7.40 5.25 10.50
CA THR A 178 -8.37 6.15 9.88
C THR A 178 -8.90 5.64 8.54
N GLY A 179 -8.15 4.74 7.88
CA GLY A 179 -8.41 4.24 6.54
C GLY A 179 -8.00 5.21 5.42
N TYR A 180 -7.42 6.35 5.74
CA TYR A 180 -7.04 7.37 4.77
C TYR A 180 -5.54 7.41 4.48
N GLY A 181 -5.20 8.07 3.38
CA GLY A 181 -3.82 8.36 3.04
C GLY A 181 -3.19 9.38 3.99
N CYS A 182 -1.96 9.10 4.46
CA CYS A 182 -1.30 9.90 5.50
C CYS A 182 -0.07 10.68 5.04
N VAL A 183 0.37 10.51 3.76
CA VAL A 183 1.51 11.26 3.21
C VAL A 183 1.13 11.97 1.91
N LYS A 184 1.81 13.09 1.62
CA LYS A 184 1.69 13.76 0.32
C LYS A 184 2.58 13.04 -0.67
N SER A 185 2.00 12.27 -1.58
CA SER A 185 2.74 11.50 -2.57
C SER A 185 2.80 12.20 -3.93
N ARG A 186 3.89 11.92 -4.63
CA ARG A 186 4.03 12.10 -6.07
C ARG A 186 4.17 10.70 -6.65
N GLN A 187 3.21 10.28 -7.46
CA GLN A 187 3.16 8.93 -7.99
C GLN A 187 3.30 8.98 -9.51
N THR A 188 3.96 7.95 -10.04
CA THR A 188 4.12 7.78 -11.48
C THR A 188 3.81 6.34 -11.81
N GLU A 189 2.93 6.15 -12.78
CA GLU A 189 2.59 4.84 -13.30
C GLU A 189 2.65 4.87 -14.82
N GLU A 190 3.20 3.83 -15.42
CA GLU A 190 3.30 3.69 -16.86
C GLU A 190 2.69 2.35 -17.28
N ARG A 191 1.93 2.36 -18.36
CA ARG A 191 1.30 1.20 -18.96
C ARG A 191 1.64 1.12 -20.44
N GLU A 192 1.77 -0.09 -20.96
CA GLU A 192 1.76 -0.28 -22.41
C GLU A 192 0.40 0.05 -22.97
N ILE A 193 0.39 0.63 -24.18
CA ILE A 193 -0.85 0.92 -24.89
C ILE A 193 -1.22 -0.25 -25.78
N ASN A 194 -2.42 -0.78 -25.55
CA ASN A 194 -3.13 -1.62 -26.50
C ASN A 194 -4.16 -0.73 -27.24
N PRO A 195 -4.11 -0.59 -28.58
CA PRO A 195 -5.05 0.24 -29.32
C PRO A 195 -6.53 -0.14 -29.16
N GLN A 196 -6.81 -1.36 -28.72
CA GLN A 196 -8.17 -1.83 -28.43
C GLN A 196 -8.64 -1.50 -27.02
N GLN A 197 -7.73 -1.21 -26.10
CA GLN A 197 -8.04 -0.88 -24.72
C GLN A 197 -8.36 0.60 -24.61
N LYS A 198 -9.52 0.92 -24.08
CA LYS A 198 -9.99 2.31 -23.90
C LYS A 198 -9.84 2.82 -22.46
N ASP A 199 -9.76 1.91 -21.49
CA ASP A 199 -9.77 2.23 -20.08
C ASP A 199 -8.39 1.97 -19.45
N TYR A 200 -7.90 2.96 -18.70
CA TYR A 200 -6.64 2.90 -17.97
C TYR A 200 -6.90 3.36 -16.53
N THR A 201 -6.47 2.55 -15.57
CA THR A 201 -6.78 2.75 -14.15
C THR A 201 -5.54 3.13 -13.34
N ILE A 202 -5.74 3.96 -12.33
CA ILE A 202 -4.79 4.21 -11.24
C ILE A 202 -5.52 4.18 -9.90
N TYR A 203 -4.80 3.79 -8.85
CA TYR A 203 -5.30 3.70 -7.49
C TYR A 203 -4.55 4.67 -6.58
N THR A 204 -5.23 5.19 -5.57
CA THR A 204 -4.60 5.99 -4.53
C THR A 204 -5.39 5.91 -3.23
N PHE A 205 -4.73 6.18 -2.11
CA PHE A 205 -5.43 6.42 -0.85
C PHE A 205 -5.86 7.88 -0.80
N PRO A 206 -7.18 8.18 -0.76
CA PRO A 206 -7.65 9.54 -0.58
C PRO A 206 -7.21 10.10 0.76
N HIS A 207 -7.05 11.42 0.86
CA HIS A 207 -6.84 12.09 2.13
C HIS A 207 -8.18 12.41 2.82
N SER A 208 -8.24 12.31 4.14
CA SER A 208 -9.42 12.67 4.95
C SER A 208 -9.86 14.13 4.74
N SER A 209 -8.94 15.00 4.34
CA SER A 209 -9.21 16.41 4.03
C SER A 209 -9.90 16.65 2.67
N GLY A 210 -10.23 15.57 1.92
CA GLY A 210 -10.88 15.69 0.60
C GLY A 210 -9.98 16.33 -0.48
N LYS A 211 -8.65 16.14 -0.40
CA LYS A 211 -7.74 16.62 -1.44
C LYS A 211 -8.07 15.98 -2.77
N LYS A 212 -8.04 16.81 -3.81
CA LYS A 212 -8.27 16.38 -5.19
C LYS A 212 -6.96 16.03 -5.87
N LEU A 213 -7.01 15.14 -6.86
CA LEU A 213 -5.85 14.78 -7.67
C LEU A 213 -5.58 15.85 -8.73
N HIS A 214 -4.31 16.07 -8.99
CA HIS A 214 -3.82 16.70 -10.20
C HIS A 214 -3.07 15.63 -10.99
N ILE A 215 -3.55 15.31 -12.18
CA ILE A 215 -3.06 14.21 -13.00
C ILE A 215 -2.52 14.75 -14.32
N THR A 216 -1.27 14.43 -14.64
CA THR A 216 -0.68 14.66 -15.96
C THR A 216 -0.59 13.32 -16.68
N ILE A 217 -1.25 13.24 -17.83
CA ILE A 217 -1.27 12.07 -18.71
C ILE A 217 -0.36 12.36 -19.90
N THR A 218 0.64 11.52 -20.14
CA THR A 218 1.55 11.66 -21.28
C THR A 218 1.62 10.36 -22.05
N VAL A 219 1.43 10.42 -23.35
CA VAL A 219 1.55 9.27 -24.26
C VAL A 219 2.84 9.38 -25.07
N TYR A 220 3.56 8.27 -25.15
CA TYR A 220 4.82 8.16 -25.88
C TYR A 220 4.70 7.20 -27.07
N ASN A 221 5.47 7.47 -28.12
CA ASN A 221 5.66 6.55 -29.23
C ASN A 221 6.78 5.53 -28.96
N GLN A 222 7.04 4.64 -29.92
CA GLN A 222 8.10 3.61 -29.82
C GLN A 222 9.51 4.19 -29.65
N LYS A 223 9.74 5.46 -30.04
CA LYS A 223 11.04 6.14 -29.88
C LYS A 223 11.15 6.88 -28.54
N GLY A 224 10.12 6.86 -27.71
CA GLY A 224 10.06 7.62 -26.46
C GLY A 224 9.71 9.11 -26.65
N GLU A 225 9.27 9.51 -27.85
CA GLU A 225 8.84 10.88 -28.14
C GLU A 225 7.40 11.07 -27.69
N THR A 226 7.07 12.24 -27.14
CA THR A 226 5.74 12.57 -26.68
C THR A 226 4.78 12.76 -27.86
N ILE A 227 3.68 12.03 -27.88
CA ILE A 227 2.57 12.21 -28.83
C ILE A 227 1.61 13.27 -28.30
N VAL A 228 1.21 13.16 -27.03
CA VAL A 228 0.25 14.06 -26.39
C VAL A 228 0.52 14.15 -24.89
N THR A 229 0.21 15.32 -24.33
CA THR A 229 0.13 15.53 -22.88
C THR A 229 -1.18 16.23 -22.55
N LYS A 230 -1.90 15.72 -21.55
CA LYS A 230 -3.13 16.32 -20.97
C LYS A 230 -2.98 16.47 -19.47
N GLU A 231 -3.51 17.56 -18.93
CA GLU A 231 -3.60 17.79 -17.50
C GLU A 231 -5.07 17.75 -17.06
N LEU A 232 -5.34 17.00 -16.01
CA LEU A 232 -6.62 16.98 -15.31
C LEU A 232 -6.39 17.58 -13.92
N LYS A 233 -7.11 18.66 -13.61
CA LYS A 233 -7.03 19.36 -12.34
C LYS A 233 -8.28 19.09 -11.52
N ASP A 234 -8.11 19.12 -10.21
CA ASP A 234 -9.22 19.02 -9.25
C ASP A 234 -10.08 17.76 -9.41
N VAL A 235 -9.46 16.63 -9.81
CA VAL A 235 -10.14 15.35 -9.91
C VAL A 235 -10.48 14.84 -8.52
N GLU A 236 -11.75 14.72 -8.22
CA GLU A 236 -12.21 14.20 -6.94
C GLU A 236 -12.00 12.68 -6.88
N ILE A 237 -11.48 12.21 -5.75
CA ILE A 237 -11.27 10.78 -5.47
C ILE A 237 -11.77 10.47 -4.05
N LYS A 238 -12.55 9.42 -3.92
CA LYS A 238 -13.11 8.95 -2.63
C LYS A 238 -12.81 7.48 -2.40
N GLN A 239 -12.72 7.08 -1.14
CA GLN A 239 -12.62 5.67 -0.79
C GLN A 239 -13.79 4.87 -1.36
N ASN A 240 -13.51 3.66 -1.80
CA ASN A 240 -14.49 2.74 -2.35
C ASN A 240 -15.38 3.35 -3.45
N ASN A 241 -14.81 4.27 -4.24
CA ASN A 241 -15.50 4.88 -5.37
C ASN A 241 -14.62 4.84 -6.62
N VAL A 242 -15.28 4.72 -7.77
CA VAL A 242 -14.68 4.87 -9.09
C VAL A 242 -14.95 6.27 -9.60
N THR A 243 -13.90 6.99 -9.99
CA THR A 243 -13.98 8.27 -10.67
C THR A 243 -13.56 8.06 -12.11
N THR A 244 -14.49 8.13 -13.08
CA THR A 244 -14.21 7.97 -14.49
C THR A 244 -14.13 9.33 -15.17
N CYS A 245 -13.05 9.57 -15.90
CA CYS A 245 -12.85 10.72 -16.75
C CYS A 245 -12.82 10.28 -18.22
N SER A 246 -13.82 10.67 -19.01
CA SER A 246 -13.95 10.32 -20.41
C SER A 246 -13.57 11.52 -21.29
N LEU A 247 -12.57 11.35 -22.18
CA LEU A 247 -12.10 12.45 -23.03
C LEU A 247 -11.54 11.97 -24.37
N ASN A 248 -11.47 12.90 -25.33
CA ASN A 248 -10.68 12.73 -26.54
C ASN A 248 -9.22 13.07 -26.23
N LEU A 249 -8.37 12.05 -26.15
CA LEU A 249 -6.98 12.22 -25.73
C LEU A 249 -6.09 12.71 -26.87
N PHE A 250 -6.31 12.21 -28.09
CA PHE A 250 -5.48 12.44 -29.28
C PHE A 250 -6.03 13.49 -30.24
N GLY A 251 -7.31 13.86 -30.09
CA GLY A 251 -7.94 14.92 -30.89
C GLY A 251 -7.25 16.26 -30.65
N GLY A 252 -6.58 16.79 -31.68
CA GLY A 252 -5.97 18.12 -31.66
C GLY A 252 -7.01 19.22 -31.69
N LYS A 253 -6.92 20.16 -30.78
CA LYS A 253 -7.73 21.35 -30.48
C LYS A 253 -8.84 21.11 -29.45
N GLU A 254 -8.94 22.05 -28.56
CA GLU A 254 -9.98 22.25 -27.55
C GLU A 254 -11.37 22.52 -28.18
N ASP A 255 -11.86 21.62 -29.00
CA ASP A 255 -13.25 21.66 -29.42
C ASP A 255 -14.06 21.01 -28.28
N GLY A 256 -14.39 21.82 -27.26
CA GLY A 256 -15.52 21.56 -26.36
C GLY A 256 -15.68 20.12 -25.84
N SER A 257 -14.59 19.33 -25.79
CA SER A 257 -14.65 17.97 -25.29
C SER A 257 -14.92 18.04 -23.78
N SER A 258 -16.20 17.84 -23.45
CA SER A 258 -16.61 17.70 -22.06
C SER A 258 -15.79 16.60 -21.42
N ILE A 259 -15.05 16.94 -20.38
CA ILE A 259 -14.50 15.96 -19.46
C ILE A 259 -15.71 15.49 -18.66
N ASP A 260 -16.22 14.32 -18.98
CA ASP A 260 -17.30 13.72 -18.21
C ASP A 260 -16.69 12.99 -17.02
N VAL A 261 -16.98 13.46 -15.81
CA VAL A 261 -16.57 12.81 -14.58
C VAL A 261 -17.77 12.14 -13.96
N THR A 262 -17.72 10.83 -13.82
CA THR A 262 -18.75 10.04 -13.15
C THR A 262 -18.20 9.44 -11.86
N PHE A 263 -19.06 9.33 -10.83
CA PHE A 263 -18.77 8.67 -9.57
C PHE A 263 -19.63 7.42 -9.48
N ASP A 264 -18.98 6.27 -9.28
CA ASP A 264 -19.67 5.02 -9.00
C ASP A 264 -19.35 4.57 -7.57
N PRO A 265 -20.33 4.67 -6.64
CA PRO A 265 -20.15 4.23 -5.26
C PRO A 265 -20.33 2.70 -5.10
N THR A 266 -20.77 2.02 -6.16
CA THR A 266 -21.06 0.57 -6.11
C THR A 266 -19.91 -0.26 -6.67
N TRP A 267 -18.70 0.14 -6.39
CA TRP A 267 -17.52 -0.58 -6.85
C TRP A 267 -17.44 -2.00 -6.27
N ASP A 268 -18.12 -2.93 -6.91
CA ASP A 268 -18.13 -4.34 -6.61
C ASP A 268 -17.12 -5.12 -7.46
N GLY A 269 -15.82 -4.93 -7.16
CA GLY A 269 -14.79 -5.80 -7.70
C GLY A 269 -14.46 -5.60 -9.19
N TYR A 270 -13.84 -4.48 -9.54
CA TYR A 270 -13.09 -4.40 -10.79
C TYR A 270 -11.85 -5.29 -10.65
N ILE A 271 -11.84 -6.41 -11.34
CA ILE A 271 -10.64 -7.25 -11.51
C ILE A 271 -9.83 -6.54 -12.58
N GLU A 272 -8.66 -6.00 -12.21
CA GLU A 272 -7.66 -5.59 -13.19
C GLU A 272 -7.18 -6.88 -13.86
N GLU A 273 -7.60 -7.15 -15.09
CA GLU A 273 -6.96 -8.16 -15.92
C GLU A 273 -5.57 -7.63 -16.28
N GLU A 274 -4.55 -8.14 -15.59
CA GLU A 274 -3.16 -7.97 -16.01
C GLU A 274 -2.94 -8.85 -17.24
N PHE A 275 -2.74 -8.23 -18.40
CA PHE A 275 -2.21 -8.88 -19.59
C PHE A 275 -0.69 -8.77 -19.64
#